data_3fbdabf2ce0c61b51e83ddf385851cb0
#
_entry.id   3fbdabf2ce0c61b51e83ddf385851cb0
#
_cell.length_a   1.000
_cell.length_b   1.000
_cell.length_c   1.000
_cell.angle_alpha   90.00
_cell.angle_beta   90.00
_cell.angle_gamma   90.00
#
_symmetry.space_group_name_H-M   'P 1'
#
loop_
_entity.id
_entity.type
_entity.pdbx_description
1 polymer ?
#
loop_
_entity_poly.entity_id
_entity_poly.type
_entity_poly.pdbx_seq_one_letter_code
_entity_poly.pdbx_strand_id
1 'polypeptide(L)'
;MSACPGLTCPRAMDGDLCCVSCPDNPDKDAYPPLVLELPFPPSVNHYWRSVRIGNATRTLISAAGRDFRQQVTQTVMAERKALRIGSGVAVAVTLHAPDNRRRDLDNFGGKALLDALTHAGVWLDDSQVRRLSMEWGENVRSGKAVVQIRRLS
;
A
#
# COMPACT_ATOMS: atom_id res chain seq x y z
N MET A 1 10.53 27.74 10.92
CA MET A 1 9.18 28.08 10.40
C MET A 1 9.35 28.83 9.08
N SER A 2 9.25 28.14 7.99
CA SER A 2 9.24 28.78 6.68
C SER A 2 7.80 29.10 6.32
N ALA A 3 7.46 30.37 6.38
CA ALA A 3 6.21 30.88 5.82
C ALA A 3 6.20 30.61 4.31
N CYS A 4 5.07 30.21 3.75
CA CYS A 4 4.89 30.22 2.30
C CYS A 4 5.33 31.56 1.72
N PRO A 5 6.29 31.60 0.80
CA PRO A 5 6.76 32.88 0.24
C PRO A 5 5.75 33.57 -0.68
N GLY A 6 4.60 32.99 -0.87
CA GLY A 6 3.51 33.57 -1.66
C GLY A 6 2.35 33.99 -0.77
N LEU A 7 2.12 35.24 -0.66
CA LEU A 7 1.03 35.94 0.07
C LEU A 7 -0.39 35.55 -0.37
N THR A 8 -0.57 34.44 -1.06
CA THR A 8 -1.86 34.07 -1.67
C THR A 8 -2.42 32.75 -1.19
N CYS A 9 -1.88 32.17 -0.13
CA CYS A 9 -2.51 30.98 0.48
C CYS A 9 -3.61 31.45 1.45
N PRO A 10 -4.90 31.27 1.15
CA PRO A 10 -6.00 31.77 1.99
C PRO A 10 -6.00 31.19 3.42
N ARG A 11 -5.27 30.10 3.66
CA ARG A 11 -5.17 29.47 4.98
C ARG A 11 -3.97 29.95 5.82
N ALA A 12 -3.06 30.71 5.23
CA ALA A 12 -1.94 31.27 5.98
C ALA A 12 -2.36 32.38 6.96
N MET A 13 -3.59 32.85 6.87
CA MET A 13 -4.13 33.89 7.74
C MET A 13 -4.64 33.36 9.09
N ASP A 14 -4.93 32.08 9.20
CA ASP A 14 -5.49 31.48 10.42
C ASP A 14 -4.48 30.69 11.26
N GLY A 15 -3.19 30.84 10.96
CA GLY A 15 -2.14 30.11 11.71
C GLY A 15 -2.03 28.63 11.37
N ASP A 16 -2.80 28.16 10.41
CA ASP A 16 -2.74 26.79 9.93
C ASP A 16 -1.59 26.58 8.96
N LEU A 17 -1.02 25.39 9.02
CA LEU A 17 0.04 24.92 8.15
C LEU A 17 -0.32 25.10 6.67
N CYS A 18 0.63 25.52 5.89
CA CYS A 18 0.49 25.70 4.45
C CYS A 18 -0.20 24.49 3.81
N CYS A 19 -1.16 24.73 2.91
CA CYS A 19 -1.91 23.66 2.26
C CYS A 19 -0.98 22.69 1.52
N VAL A 20 -1.30 21.43 1.60
CA VAL A 20 -0.52 20.31 1.00
C VAL A 20 -0.33 20.47 -0.51
N SER A 21 -1.18 21.26 -1.16
CA SER A 21 -1.15 21.53 -2.59
C SER A 21 -0.29 22.73 -3.02
N CYS A 22 0.36 23.41 -2.06
CA CYS A 22 1.25 24.52 -2.41
C CYS A 22 2.52 23.99 -3.09
N PRO A 23 2.89 24.46 -4.29
CA PRO A 23 4.10 23.99 -4.98
C PRO A 23 5.38 24.25 -4.19
N ASP A 24 5.39 25.28 -3.36
CA ASP A 24 6.52 25.69 -2.52
C ASP A 24 6.40 25.20 -1.07
N ASN A 25 5.48 24.29 -0.78
CA ASN A 25 5.36 23.71 0.54
C ASN A 25 6.57 22.80 0.81
N PRO A 26 7.52 23.20 1.70
CA PRO A 26 8.63 22.37 2.07
C PRO A 26 8.18 21.08 2.78
N ASP A 27 6.96 21.08 3.31
CA ASP A 27 6.34 19.95 4.00
C ASP A 27 5.51 19.05 3.07
N LYS A 28 5.63 19.19 1.76
CA LYS A 28 5.03 18.25 0.80
C LYS A 28 5.37 16.79 1.12
N ASP A 29 6.56 16.61 1.67
CA ASP A 29 7.07 15.31 2.13
C ASP A 29 6.94 15.12 3.65
N ALA A 30 6.38 16.07 4.37
CA ALA A 30 6.39 16.12 5.83
C ALA A 30 5.30 15.27 6.50
N TYR A 31 4.31 14.78 5.73
CA TYR A 31 3.52 13.70 6.26
C TYR A 31 4.38 12.44 6.25
N PRO A 32 4.74 11.91 7.42
CA PRO A 32 5.53 10.70 7.46
C PRO A 32 4.82 9.63 6.63
N PRO A 33 5.53 8.84 5.85
CA PRO A 33 4.91 7.78 5.09
C PRO A 33 4.17 6.85 6.05
N LEU A 34 2.98 6.43 5.66
CA LEU A 34 2.28 5.38 6.36
C LEU A 34 3.07 4.09 6.16
N VAL A 35 3.63 3.53 7.22
CA VAL A 35 4.39 2.29 7.17
C VAL A 35 3.57 1.16 7.76
N LEU A 36 3.46 0.07 7.01
CA LEU A 36 2.79 -1.15 7.43
C LEU A 36 3.76 -2.31 7.32
N GLU A 37 3.85 -3.11 8.36
CA GLU A 37 4.55 -4.39 8.34
C GLU A 37 3.51 -5.50 8.22
N LEU A 38 3.55 -6.22 7.11
CA LEU A 38 2.55 -7.22 6.72
C LEU A 38 3.19 -8.59 6.58
N PRO A 39 2.44 -9.68 6.65
CA PRO A 39 2.94 -11.00 6.35
C PRO A 39 3.43 -11.09 4.90
N PHE A 40 4.30 -12.05 4.62
CA PHE A 40 4.80 -12.28 3.26
C PHE A 40 3.62 -12.67 2.35
N PRO A 41 3.43 -11.95 1.23
CA PRO A 41 2.29 -12.22 0.35
C PRO A 41 2.42 -13.55 -0.37
N PRO A 42 1.32 -14.24 -0.64
CA PRO A 42 1.33 -15.39 -1.54
C PRO A 42 1.68 -14.93 -2.97
N SER A 43 2.24 -15.83 -3.76
CA SER A 43 2.46 -15.53 -5.18
C SER A 43 1.12 -15.31 -5.90
N VAL A 44 1.15 -14.59 -7.01
CA VAL A 44 -0.04 -14.34 -7.83
C VAL A 44 -0.76 -15.65 -8.19
N ASN A 45 0.01 -16.68 -8.51
CA ASN A 45 -0.53 -17.99 -8.86
C ASN A 45 -1.22 -18.72 -7.68
N HIS A 46 -0.81 -18.44 -6.45
CA HIS A 46 -1.43 -19.01 -5.25
C HIS A 46 -2.53 -18.10 -4.67
N TYR A 47 -2.53 -16.83 -5.03
CA TYR A 47 -3.58 -15.90 -4.58
C TYR A 47 -4.91 -16.13 -5.28
N TRP A 48 -4.86 -16.45 -6.58
CA TRP A 48 -6.02 -16.74 -7.39
C TRP A 48 -6.14 -18.23 -7.68
N ARG A 49 -7.35 -18.71 -7.84
CA ARG A 49 -7.64 -20.05 -8.37
C ARG A 49 -8.71 -19.98 -9.44
N SER A 50 -8.56 -20.78 -10.46
CA SER A 50 -9.59 -20.96 -11.48
C SER A 50 -10.50 -22.09 -11.09
N VAL A 51 -11.80 -21.86 -11.11
CA VAL A 51 -12.84 -22.84 -10.82
C VAL A 51 -13.78 -22.94 -12.00
N ARG A 52 -14.05 -24.15 -12.45
CA ARG A 52 -15.03 -24.40 -13.49
C ARG A 52 -16.41 -24.52 -12.85
N ILE A 53 -17.33 -23.64 -13.26
CA ILE A 53 -18.72 -23.66 -12.82
C ILE A 53 -19.58 -23.83 -14.08
N GLY A 54 -20.09 -25.03 -14.30
CA GLY A 54 -20.77 -25.36 -15.55
C GLY A 54 -19.83 -25.28 -16.75
N ASN A 55 -20.19 -24.51 -17.76
CA ASN A 55 -19.37 -24.29 -18.96
C ASN A 55 -18.45 -23.06 -18.88
N ALA A 56 -18.45 -22.34 -17.77
CA ALA A 56 -17.65 -21.15 -17.58
C ALA A 56 -16.52 -21.38 -16.58
N THR A 57 -15.34 -20.79 -16.85
CA THR A 57 -14.23 -20.72 -15.89
C THR A 57 -14.29 -19.39 -15.16
N ARG A 58 -14.30 -19.43 -13.84
CA ARG A 58 -14.25 -18.23 -12.98
C ARG A 58 -12.98 -18.22 -12.17
N THR A 59 -12.37 -17.06 -12.05
CA THR A 59 -11.22 -16.81 -11.19
C THR A 59 -11.71 -16.35 -9.83
N LEU A 60 -11.37 -17.11 -8.80
CA LEU A 60 -11.73 -16.82 -7.41
C LEU A 60 -10.47 -16.66 -6.57
N ILE A 61 -10.61 -15.94 -5.44
CA ILE A 61 -9.54 -15.86 -4.46
C ILE A 61 -9.38 -17.22 -3.79
N SER A 62 -8.14 -17.71 -3.73
CA SER A 62 -7.81 -18.98 -3.07
C SER A 62 -7.97 -18.89 -1.54
N ALA A 63 -7.90 -20.01 -0.84
CA ALA A 63 -7.85 -20.02 0.62
C ALA A 63 -6.64 -19.21 1.14
N ALA A 64 -5.45 -19.42 0.57
CA ALA A 64 -4.26 -18.67 0.91
C ALA A 64 -4.43 -17.15 0.68
N GLY A 65 -5.10 -16.77 -0.40
CA GLY A 65 -5.43 -15.37 -0.69
C GLY A 65 -6.39 -14.76 0.33
N ARG A 66 -7.41 -15.51 0.74
CA ARG A 66 -8.35 -15.06 1.79
C ARG A 66 -7.67 -14.90 3.14
N ASP A 67 -6.83 -15.87 3.52
CA ASP A 67 -6.08 -15.82 4.77
C ASP A 67 -5.13 -14.62 4.80
N PHE A 68 -4.41 -14.39 3.72
CA PHE A 68 -3.55 -13.22 3.58
C PHE A 68 -4.35 -11.92 3.70
N ARG A 69 -5.46 -11.79 2.98
CA ARG A 69 -6.34 -10.63 3.05
C ARG A 69 -6.85 -10.38 4.47
N GLN A 70 -7.22 -11.44 5.18
CA GLN A 70 -7.67 -11.36 6.57
C GLN A 70 -6.55 -10.86 7.49
N GLN A 71 -5.34 -11.40 7.37
CA GLN A 71 -4.19 -10.96 8.16
C GLN A 71 -3.84 -9.50 7.91
N VAL A 72 -3.85 -9.07 6.66
CA VAL A 72 -3.63 -7.65 6.30
C VAL A 72 -4.71 -6.77 6.91
N THR A 73 -5.97 -7.17 6.81
CA THR A 73 -7.08 -6.41 7.40
C THR A 73 -6.93 -6.29 8.92
N GLN A 74 -6.59 -7.38 9.60
CA GLN A 74 -6.37 -7.37 11.05
C GLN A 74 -5.22 -6.42 11.45
N THR A 75 -4.12 -6.45 10.73
CA THR A 75 -2.98 -5.55 10.96
C THR A 75 -3.36 -4.09 10.76
N VAL A 76 -4.03 -3.78 9.66
CA VAL A 76 -4.48 -2.42 9.33
C VAL A 76 -5.44 -1.89 10.40
N MET A 77 -6.36 -2.72 10.85
CA MET A 77 -7.31 -2.36 11.90
C MET A 77 -6.64 -2.17 13.26
N ALA A 78 -5.74 -3.08 13.64
CA ALA A 78 -5.00 -3.00 14.90
C ALA A 78 -4.13 -1.75 14.99
N GLU A 79 -3.52 -1.35 13.90
CA GLU A 79 -2.69 -0.14 13.81
C GLU A 79 -3.51 1.12 13.49
N ARG A 80 -4.82 1.02 13.36
CA ARG A 80 -5.75 2.11 13.02
C ARG A 80 -5.37 2.84 11.73
N LYS A 81 -4.95 2.09 10.72
CA LYS A 81 -4.48 2.61 9.43
C LYS A 81 -5.48 2.42 8.28
N ALA A 82 -6.72 2.08 8.57
CA ALA A 82 -7.82 2.08 7.60
C ALA A 82 -8.29 3.51 7.30
N LEU A 83 -7.41 4.31 6.73
CA LEU A 83 -7.58 5.77 6.58
C LEU A 83 -8.50 6.15 5.42
N ARG A 84 -8.85 5.21 4.55
CA ARG A 84 -9.67 5.44 3.35
C ARG A 84 -9.18 6.63 2.53
N ILE A 85 -7.88 6.67 2.27
CA ILE A 85 -7.23 7.75 1.54
C ILE A 85 -7.94 7.93 0.19
N GLY A 86 -8.39 9.15 -0.09
CA GLY A 86 -9.12 9.48 -1.32
C GLY A 86 -8.24 10.09 -2.43
N SER A 87 -7.02 10.47 -2.12
CA SER A 87 -6.06 11.04 -3.07
C SER A 87 -5.21 9.94 -3.75
N GLY A 88 -4.46 10.32 -4.78
CA GLY A 88 -3.43 9.45 -5.34
C GLY A 88 -2.37 9.09 -4.29
N VAL A 89 -1.78 7.92 -4.40
CA VAL A 89 -0.75 7.43 -3.50
C VAL A 89 0.45 6.88 -4.26
N ALA A 90 1.62 7.01 -3.65
CA ALA A 90 2.83 6.31 -4.04
C ALA A 90 3.10 5.20 -3.02
N VAL A 91 3.31 4.01 -3.51
CA VAL A 91 3.52 2.81 -2.69
C VAL A 91 4.90 2.25 -2.95
N ALA A 92 5.68 2.07 -1.90
CA ALA A 92 6.97 1.39 -1.94
C ALA A 92 6.88 0.11 -1.11
N VAL A 93 7.22 -1.01 -1.72
CA VAL A 93 7.15 -2.34 -1.10
C VAL A 93 8.55 -2.93 -1.01
N THR A 94 8.95 -3.29 0.20
CA THR A 94 10.16 -4.09 0.44
C THR A 94 9.72 -5.48 0.88
N LEU A 95 10.07 -6.49 0.10
CA LEU A 95 9.76 -7.89 0.37
C LEU A 95 10.94 -8.58 1.04
N HIS A 96 10.70 -9.15 2.20
CA HIS A 96 11.67 -9.95 2.93
C HIS A 96 11.29 -11.42 2.81
N ALA A 97 11.99 -12.15 1.95
CA ALA A 97 11.71 -13.57 1.73
C ALA A 97 12.03 -14.41 2.98
N PRO A 98 11.28 -15.51 3.21
CA PRO A 98 11.55 -16.38 4.36
C PRO A 98 12.78 -17.29 4.18
N ASP A 99 13.27 -17.42 2.96
CA ASP A 99 14.39 -18.28 2.59
C ASP A 99 15.09 -17.79 1.30
N ASN A 100 16.18 -18.47 0.93
CA ASN A 100 17.02 -18.13 -0.22
C ASN A 100 16.52 -18.70 -1.58
N ARG A 101 15.32 -19.22 -1.66
CA ARG A 101 14.79 -19.70 -2.94
C ARG A 101 14.67 -18.58 -3.95
N ARG A 102 14.97 -18.88 -5.19
CA ARG A 102 14.76 -17.92 -6.27
C ARG A 102 13.27 -17.62 -6.44
N ARG A 103 12.97 -16.37 -6.49
CA ARG A 103 11.60 -15.87 -6.68
C ARG A 103 11.63 -14.66 -7.60
N ASP A 104 10.63 -14.54 -8.43
CA ASP A 104 10.47 -13.39 -9.29
C ASP A 104 9.67 -12.31 -8.54
N LEU A 105 10.20 -11.11 -8.54
CA LEU A 105 9.65 -9.99 -7.78
C LEU A 105 8.20 -9.67 -8.17
N ASP A 106 7.89 -9.73 -9.46
CA ASP A 106 6.56 -9.45 -10.00
C ASP A 106 5.50 -10.45 -9.55
N ASN A 107 5.91 -11.67 -9.18
CA ASN A 107 5.00 -12.71 -8.70
C ASN A 107 4.50 -12.51 -7.27
N PHE A 108 5.17 -11.67 -6.46
CA PHE A 108 4.90 -11.64 -5.03
C PHE A 108 4.32 -10.34 -4.49
N GLY A 109 4.42 -9.26 -5.16
CA GLY A 109 4.14 -8.03 -4.45
C GLY A 109 2.97 -7.21 -4.96
N GLY A 110 2.73 -7.23 -6.24
CA GLY A 110 1.86 -6.25 -6.83
C GLY A 110 0.38 -6.49 -6.49
N LYS A 111 -0.21 -7.43 -7.15
CA LYS A 111 -1.67 -7.54 -7.15
C LYS A 111 -2.27 -8.03 -5.84
N ALA A 112 -1.70 -9.06 -5.23
CA ALA A 112 -2.21 -9.60 -3.98
C ALA A 112 -2.17 -8.58 -2.84
N LEU A 113 -1.05 -7.86 -2.76
CA LEU A 113 -0.82 -6.87 -1.70
C LEU A 113 -1.73 -5.65 -1.87
N LEU A 114 -1.80 -5.09 -3.08
CA LEU A 114 -2.64 -3.92 -3.35
C LEU A 114 -4.13 -4.25 -3.16
N ASP A 115 -4.57 -5.41 -3.61
CA ASP A 115 -5.95 -5.88 -3.40
C ASP A 115 -6.28 -6.04 -1.91
N ALA A 116 -5.38 -6.62 -1.14
CA ALA A 116 -5.56 -6.79 0.30
C ALA A 116 -5.61 -5.44 1.04
N LEU A 117 -4.77 -4.48 0.68
CA LEU A 117 -4.77 -3.14 1.26
C LEU A 117 -6.02 -2.33 0.89
N THR A 118 -6.48 -2.46 -0.34
CA THR A 118 -7.76 -1.87 -0.77
C THR A 118 -8.92 -2.45 0.04
N HIS A 119 -8.96 -3.77 0.17
CA HIS A 119 -9.98 -4.45 0.96
C HIS A 119 -9.94 -4.05 2.45
N ALA A 120 -8.76 -3.85 3.00
CA ALA A 120 -8.59 -3.40 4.38
C ALA A 120 -8.99 -1.93 4.61
N GLY A 121 -9.22 -1.16 3.56
CA GLY A 121 -9.67 0.22 3.63
C GLY A 121 -8.56 1.25 3.84
N VAL A 122 -7.33 0.94 3.46
CA VAL A 122 -6.22 1.91 3.51
C VAL A 122 -6.49 3.06 2.54
N TRP A 123 -6.96 2.75 1.36
CA TRP A 123 -7.46 3.68 0.34
C TRP A 123 -8.81 3.21 -0.20
N LEU A 124 -9.42 3.98 -1.08
CA LEU A 124 -10.75 3.66 -1.61
C LEU A 124 -10.69 2.66 -2.77
N ASP A 125 -9.69 2.80 -3.64
CA ASP A 125 -9.53 2.00 -4.85
C ASP A 125 -8.06 1.87 -5.23
N ASP A 126 -7.65 0.72 -5.74
CA ASP A 126 -6.28 0.46 -6.19
C ASP A 126 -5.86 1.32 -7.39
N SER A 127 -6.82 1.87 -8.15
CA SER A 127 -6.56 2.85 -9.20
C SER A 127 -5.90 4.15 -8.69
N GLN A 128 -5.97 4.42 -7.39
CA GLN A 128 -5.31 5.55 -6.76
C GLN A 128 -3.79 5.37 -6.66
N VAL A 129 -3.27 4.15 -6.81
CA VAL A 129 -1.84 3.88 -6.82
C VAL A 129 -1.24 4.43 -8.12
N ARG A 130 -0.59 5.59 -8.02
CA ARG A 130 0.03 6.28 -9.16
C ARG A 130 1.48 5.94 -9.35
N ARG A 131 2.13 5.45 -8.30
CA ARG A 131 3.52 5.01 -8.33
C ARG A 131 3.65 3.77 -7.46
N LEU A 132 4.26 2.75 -8.01
CA LEU A 132 4.57 1.52 -7.30
C LEU A 132 6.05 1.20 -7.49
N SER A 133 6.76 1.03 -6.41
CA SER A 133 8.13 0.51 -6.41
C SER A 133 8.21 -0.74 -5.55
N MET A 134 8.98 -1.69 -5.99
CA MET A 134 9.15 -2.98 -5.30
C MET A 134 10.61 -3.39 -5.32
N GLU A 135 11.07 -3.92 -4.20
CA GLU A 135 12.43 -4.42 -4.06
C GLU A 135 12.49 -5.60 -3.09
N TRP A 136 13.54 -6.39 -3.23
CA TRP A 136 13.88 -7.39 -2.22
C TRP A 136 14.73 -6.77 -1.13
N GLY A 137 14.34 -6.99 0.12
CA GLY A 137 15.15 -6.72 1.29
C GLY A 137 15.90 -7.97 1.76
N GLU A 138 16.50 -7.89 2.92
CA GLU A 138 17.15 -9.02 3.55
C GLU A 138 16.13 -10.13 3.89
N ASN A 139 16.58 -11.38 3.82
CA ASN A 139 15.73 -12.51 4.21
C ASN A 139 15.40 -12.44 5.70
N VAL A 140 14.15 -12.65 6.02
CA VAL A 140 13.65 -12.68 7.39
C VAL A 140 12.92 -13.99 7.62
N ARG A 141 13.24 -14.65 8.70
CA ARG A 141 12.53 -15.88 9.10
C ARG A 141 11.03 -15.62 9.16
N SER A 142 10.24 -16.46 8.55
CA SER A 142 8.80 -16.30 8.33
C SER A 142 8.41 -15.37 7.19
N GLY A 143 9.33 -14.56 6.67
CA GLY A 143 9.05 -13.57 5.63
C GLY A 143 8.17 -12.43 6.11
N LYS A 144 8.28 -11.30 5.46
CA LYS A 144 7.38 -10.15 5.67
C LYS A 144 7.40 -9.23 4.46
N ALA A 145 6.43 -8.34 4.40
CA ALA A 145 6.39 -7.22 3.48
C ALA A 145 6.32 -5.92 4.26
N VAL A 146 7.20 -4.99 3.96
CA VAL A 146 7.15 -3.63 4.50
C VAL A 146 6.61 -2.72 3.41
N VAL A 147 5.49 -2.07 3.69
CA VAL A 147 4.81 -1.19 2.74
C VAL A 147 4.86 0.23 3.24
N GLN A 148 5.38 1.12 2.43
CA GLN A 148 5.37 2.56 2.70
C GLN A 148 4.41 3.23 1.72
N ILE A 149 3.49 4.00 2.24
CA ILE A 149 2.46 4.68 1.48
C ILE A 149 2.59 6.18 1.69
N ARG A 150 2.77 6.92 0.62
CA ARG A 150 2.80 8.39 0.62
C ARG A 150 1.60 8.93 -0.14
N ARG A 151 0.93 9.91 0.42
CA ARG A 151 -0.11 10.64 -0.29
C ARG A 151 0.54 11.53 -1.35
N LEU A 152 -0.05 11.55 -2.53
CA LEU A 152 0.31 12.47 -3.60
C LEU A 152 -0.66 13.65 -3.59
N SER A 153 -0.12 14.79 -3.83
CA SER A 153 -0.90 16.03 -3.97
C SER A 153 -1.61 16.10 -5.31
#